data_023613ebdc10f6a85e9aeadadca71a3e
#
_entry.id   023613ebdc10f6a85e9aeadadca71a3e
#
_cell.length_a   1.000
_cell.length_b   1.000
_cell.length_c   1.000
_cell.angle_alpha   90.00
_cell.angle_beta   90.00
_cell.angle_gamma   90.00
#
_symmetry.space_group_name_H-M   'P 1'
#
loop_
_entity.id
_entity.type
_entity.pdbx_description
1 polymer ?
#
loop_
_entity_poly.entity_id
_entity_poly.type
_entity_poly.pdbx_seq_one_letter_code
_entity_poly.pdbx_strand_id
1 'polypeptide(L)'
;MRRFTMLASLLMFLCLQMAAQTWDDVKVGTSTRKTLTYVPKNVEKSPALVISLHGMNQDPEYQQKQTQWNAMADKEGFIVTYPLGNNKMWDTNGTISDGTINPRIALPSGSGIYSV
;
A
#
# COMPACT_ATOMS: atom_id res chain seq x y z
N MET A 1 18.41 21.53 -39.95
CA MET A 1 17.08 21.22 -39.44
C MET A 1 16.89 19.77 -38.93
N ARG A 2 17.72 18.83 -39.29
CA ARG A 2 17.63 17.43 -38.79
C ARG A 2 18.09 17.22 -37.34
N ARG A 3 18.77 18.16 -36.70
CA ARG A 3 19.29 18.04 -35.34
C ARG A 3 18.26 18.40 -34.26
N PHE A 4 17.22 19.15 -34.56
CA PHE A 4 16.16 19.55 -33.62
C PHE A 4 15.11 18.45 -33.38
N THR A 5 14.85 17.61 -34.38
CA THR A 5 13.88 16.51 -34.28
C THR A 5 14.40 15.34 -33.43
N MET A 6 15.72 15.11 -33.37
CA MET A 6 16.28 14.10 -32.49
C MET A 6 16.30 14.49 -31.01
N LEU A 7 16.46 15.78 -30.70
CA LEU A 7 16.38 16.26 -29.31
C LEU A 7 14.96 16.19 -28.76
N ALA A 8 13.96 16.53 -29.57
CA ALA A 8 12.54 16.45 -29.17
C ALA A 8 12.10 15.00 -28.95
N SER A 9 12.60 14.06 -29.77
CA SER A 9 12.32 12.63 -29.62
C SER A 9 13.00 12.02 -28.37
N LEU A 10 14.17 12.50 -28.00
CA LEU A 10 14.88 12.05 -26.79
C LEU A 10 14.24 12.60 -25.52
N LEU A 11 13.69 13.81 -25.56
CA LEU A 11 12.93 14.37 -24.43
C LEU A 11 11.59 13.64 -24.20
N MET A 12 11.00 13.08 -25.25
CA MET A 12 9.72 12.37 -25.16
C MET A 12 9.86 10.96 -24.58
N PHE A 13 11.07 10.40 -24.58
CA PHE A 13 11.36 9.08 -24.00
C PHE A 13 11.82 9.14 -22.52
N LEU A 14 12.00 10.34 -21.99
CA LEU A 14 12.12 10.55 -20.55
C LEU A 14 10.73 10.58 -19.92
N CYS A 15 9.94 9.52 -20.14
CA CYS A 15 8.76 9.23 -19.33
C CYS A 15 9.29 9.05 -17.90
N LEU A 16 9.29 10.15 -17.15
CA LEU A 16 9.66 10.16 -15.75
C LEU A 16 8.78 9.11 -15.06
N GLN A 17 9.38 7.98 -14.73
CA GLN A 17 8.77 7.06 -13.78
C GLN A 17 8.77 7.81 -12.45
N MET A 18 7.64 8.41 -12.14
CA MET A 18 7.44 9.07 -10.85
C MET A 18 6.90 8.05 -9.87
N ALA A 19 7.33 8.16 -8.61
CA ALA A 19 6.66 7.45 -7.55
C ALA A 19 5.18 7.84 -7.52
N ALA A 20 4.30 6.86 -7.36
CA ALA A 20 2.86 7.07 -7.30
C ALA A 20 2.33 6.75 -5.91
N GLN A 21 1.46 7.63 -5.40
CA GLN A 21 0.71 7.42 -4.17
C GLN A 21 -0.77 7.57 -4.48
N THR A 22 -1.56 6.53 -4.20
CA THR A 22 -2.97 6.47 -4.53
C THR A 22 -3.79 5.96 -3.35
N TRP A 23 -5.04 6.46 -3.27
CA TRP A 23 -6.06 5.86 -2.43
C TRP A 23 -6.82 4.84 -3.26
N ASP A 24 -6.81 3.59 -2.80
CA ASP A 24 -7.46 2.49 -3.49
C ASP A 24 -8.64 1.96 -2.66
N ASP A 25 -9.68 1.52 -3.35
CA ASP A 25 -10.83 0.85 -2.75
C ASP A 25 -10.68 -0.67 -2.89
N VAL A 26 -10.70 -1.35 -1.77
CA VAL A 26 -10.61 -2.82 -1.70
C VAL A 26 -11.94 -3.38 -1.22
N LYS A 27 -12.57 -4.22 -2.02
CA LYS A 27 -13.80 -4.93 -1.63
C LYS A 27 -13.49 -6.12 -0.75
N VAL A 28 -14.14 -6.16 0.41
CA VAL A 28 -14.07 -7.29 1.35
C VAL A 28 -15.50 -7.73 1.67
N GLY A 29 -15.96 -8.79 1.02
CA GLY A 29 -17.37 -9.17 1.08
C GLY A 29 -18.28 -8.07 0.51
N THR A 30 -19.23 -7.59 1.29
CA THR A 30 -20.15 -6.49 0.94
C THR A 30 -19.60 -5.11 1.28
N SER A 31 -18.48 -5.04 2.01
CA SER A 31 -17.88 -3.79 2.47
C SER A 31 -16.79 -3.31 1.51
N THR A 32 -16.62 -2.00 1.41
CA THR A 32 -15.47 -1.38 0.73
C THR A 32 -14.54 -0.80 1.77
N ARG A 33 -13.27 -1.15 1.68
CA ARG A 33 -12.19 -0.65 2.54
C ARG A 33 -11.25 0.23 1.73
N LYS A 34 -10.69 1.24 2.39
CA LYS A 34 -9.71 2.12 1.75
C LYS A 34 -8.30 1.78 2.19
N THR A 35 -7.38 1.90 1.27
CA THR A 35 -5.95 1.77 1.56
C THR A 35 -5.16 2.85 0.82
N LEU A 36 -4.13 3.35 1.46
CA LEU A 36 -3.18 4.25 0.84
C LEU A 36 -2.00 3.43 0.32
N THR A 37 -1.79 3.40 -0.99
CA THR A 37 -0.73 2.60 -1.62
C THR A 37 0.36 3.48 -2.17
N TYR A 38 1.60 3.11 -1.92
CA TYR A 38 2.79 3.75 -2.44
C TYR A 38 3.56 2.79 -3.36
N VAL A 39 3.81 3.23 -4.59
CA VAL A 39 4.61 2.51 -5.58
C VAL A 39 5.83 3.36 -5.91
N PRO A 40 7.06 2.92 -5.61
CA PRO A 40 8.25 3.67 -5.93
C PRO A 40 8.50 3.71 -7.44
N LYS A 41 9.24 4.71 -7.91
CA LYS A 41 9.56 4.83 -9.35
C LYS A 41 10.42 3.67 -9.88
N ASN A 42 11.21 3.05 -9.02
CA ASN A 42 12.09 1.93 -9.33
C ASN A 42 11.53 0.59 -8.85
N VAL A 43 10.19 0.45 -8.87
CA VAL A 43 9.54 -0.79 -8.46
C VAL A 43 10.09 -2.00 -9.20
N GLU A 44 10.36 -3.07 -8.48
CA GLU A 44 10.83 -4.34 -9.03
C GLU A 44 9.79 -4.97 -9.98
N LYS A 45 10.23 -5.82 -10.90
CA LYS A 45 9.33 -6.51 -11.85
C LYS A 45 8.33 -7.42 -11.15
N SER A 46 8.74 -8.08 -10.07
CA SER A 46 7.89 -8.88 -9.19
C SER A 46 8.06 -8.37 -7.76
N PRO A 47 7.44 -7.21 -7.44
CA PRO A 47 7.73 -6.53 -6.19
C PRO A 47 7.12 -7.28 -5.00
N ALA A 48 7.83 -7.25 -3.88
CA ALA A 48 7.23 -7.59 -2.60
C ALA A 48 6.20 -6.55 -2.21
N LEU A 49 5.23 -6.93 -1.38
CA LEU A 49 4.22 -6.05 -0.82
C LEU A 49 4.39 -5.98 0.70
N VAL A 50 4.57 -4.77 1.21
CA VAL A 50 4.54 -4.49 2.64
C VAL A 50 3.18 -3.92 3.01
N ILE A 51 2.51 -4.52 3.99
CA ILE A 51 1.24 -4.04 4.54
C ILE A 51 1.54 -3.47 5.92
N SER A 52 1.36 -2.16 6.10
CA SER A 52 1.65 -1.45 7.35
C SER A 52 0.37 -0.91 7.98
N LEU A 53 0.02 -1.45 9.14
CA LEU A 53 -1.23 -1.14 9.83
C LEU A 53 -0.99 -0.01 10.85
N HIS A 54 -1.86 1.00 10.84
CA HIS A 54 -1.84 2.08 11.84
C HIS A 54 -2.32 1.60 13.22
N GLY A 55 -1.98 2.33 14.27
CA GLY A 55 -2.48 2.07 15.61
C GLY A 55 -3.93 2.54 15.82
N MET A 56 -4.48 2.25 17.00
CA MET A 56 -5.81 2.69 17.39
C MET A 56 -5.97 4.21 17.29
N ASN A 57 -7.07 4.68 16.69
CA ASN A 57 -7.38 6.10 16.45
C ASN A 57 -6.39 6.84 15.53
N GLN A 58 -5.52 6.11 14.83
CA GLN A 58 -4.62 6.65 13.83
C GLN A 58 -5.19 6.44 12.42
N ASP A 59 -4.43 6.79 11.40
CA ASP A 59 -4.79 6.67 10.00
C ASP A 59 -3.56 6.30 9.13
N PRO A 60 -3.77 5.97 7.85
CA PRO A 60 -2.71 5.59 6.94
C PRO A 60 -1.63 6.65 6.75
N GLU A 61 -1.99 7.93 6.69
CA GLU A 61 -1.03 9.02 6.52
C GLU A 61 -0.11 9.15 7.75
N TYR A 62 -0.68 9.00 8.94
CA TYR A 62 0.11 8.99 10.17
C TYR A 62 1.07 7.79 10.18
N GLN A 63 0.59 6.59 9.84
CA GLN A 63 1.41 5.38 9.77
C GLN A 63 2.55 5.51 8.76
N GLN A 64 2.25 6.01 7.57
CA GLN A 64 3.23 6.28 6.53
C GLN A 64 4.35 7.21 7.04
N LYS A 65 3.97 8.29 7.70
CA LYS A 65 4.90 9.29 8.23
C LYS A 65 5.76 8.75 9.36
N GLN A 66 5.18 7.92 10.23
CA GLN A 66 5.89 7.35 11.39
C GLN A 66 6.87 6.25 10.99
N THR A 67 6.50 5.40 10.05
CA THR A 67 7.30 4.19 9.74
C THR A 67 8.38 4.43 8.70
N GLN A 68 8.27 5.45 7.87
CA GLN A 68 9.21 5.75 6.79
C GLN A 68 9.39 4.62 5.76
N TRP A 69 8.38 3.72 5.63
CA TRP A 69 8.43 2.62 4.66
C TRP A 69 8.58 3.08 3.22
N ASN A 70 8.04 4.26 2.86
CA ASN A 70 8.17 4.79 1.51
C ASN A 70 9.63 5.05 1.13
N ALA A 71 10.44 5.57 2.06
CA ALA A 71 11.87 5.78 1.84
C ALA A 71 12.60 4.45 1.62
N MET A 72 12.22 3.41 2.35
CA MET A 72 12.77 2.07 2.17
C MET A 72 12.30 1.46 0.85
N ALA A 73 11.04 1.66 0.47
CA ALA A 73 10.50 1.23 -0.81
C ALA A 73 11.24 1.87 -2.00
N ASP A 74 11.57 3.16 -1.90
CA ASP A 74 12.38 3.86 -2.90
C ASP A 74 13.77 3.24 -3.06
N LYS A 75 14.33 2.71 -1.98
CA LYS A 75 15.64 2.08 -1.97
C LYS A 75 15.62 0.65 -2.49
N GLU A 76 14.61 -0.13 -2.11
CA GLU A 76 14.57 -1.59 -2.32
C GLU A 76 13.57 -2.02 -3.42
N GLY A 77 12.72 -1.14 -3.92
CA GLY A 77 11.83 -1.41 -5.05
C GLY A 77 10.56 -2.21 -4.72
N PHE A 78 10.11 -2.26 -3.48
CA PHE A 78 8.86 -2.91 -3.09
C PHE A 78 7.68 -1.93 -3.02
N ILE A 79 6.47 -2.46 -2.98
CA ILE A 79 5.23 -1.68 -2.82
C ILE A 79 4.84 -1.66 -1.34
N VAL A 80 4.34 -0.52 -0.86
CA VAL A 80 3.78 -0.38 0.50
C VAL A 80 2.32 -0.02 0.42
N THR A 81 1.48 -0.68 1.22
CA THR A 81 0.09 -0.31 1.40
C THR A 81 -0.22 -0.09 2.88
N TYR A 82 -0.99 0.96 3.15
CA TYR A 82 -1.41 1.38 4.48
C TYR A 82 -2.95 1.33 4.54
N PRO A 83 -3.53 0.22 4.97
CA PRO A 83 -4.99 0.10 5.08
C PRO A 83 -5.57 1.04 6.14
N LEU A 84 -6.79 1.51 5.90
CA LEU A 84 -7.57 2.27 6.87
C LEU A 84 -8.50 1.32 7.64
N GLY A 85 -8.29 1.24 8.95
CA GLY A 85 -9.16 0.49 9.85
C GLY A 85 -10.56 1.09 9.94
N ASN A 86 -11.57 0.27 10.19
CA ASN A 86 -12.94 0.73 10.38
C ASN A 86 -13.01 1.64 11.63
N ASN A 87 -13.53 2.86 11.47
CA ASN A 87 -13.50 3.87 12.54
C ASN A 87 -12.09 4.06 13.15
N LYS A 88 -11.03 3.96 12.32
CA LYS A 88 -9.62 4.05 12.74
C LYS A 88 -9.21 2.97 13.76
N MET A 89 -9.84 1.81 13.72
CA MET A 89 -9.60 0.68 14.63
C MET A 89 -9.52 -0.64 13.87
N TRP A 90 -8.86 -1.61 14.48
CA TRP A 90 -8.77 -2.99 13.99
C TRP A 90 -9.56 -3.90 14.92
N ASP A 91 -10.36 -4.79 14.34
CA ASP A 91 -11.05 -5.82 15.11
C ASP A 91 -10.09 -6.99 15.38
N THR A 92 -9.59 -7.05 16.59
CA THR A 92 -8.71 -8.11 17.04
C THR A 92 -9.47 -9.31 17.63
N ASN A 93 -10.78 -9.17 17.87
CA ASN A 93 -11.61 -10.18 18.50
C ASN A 93 -12.43 -11.02 17.51
N GLY A 94 -12.37 -10.69 16.23
CA GLY A 94 -13.10 -11.39 15.18
C GLY A 94 -14.59 -11.06 15.08
N THR A 95 -15.06 -10.02 15.76
CA THR A 95 -16.39 -9.46 15.61
C THR A 95 -16.29 -8.12 14.89
N ILE A 96 -16.96 -8.00 13.76
CA ILE A 96 -17.11 -6.71 13.09
C ILE A 96 -18.21 -5.93 13.82
N SER A 97 -18.02 -4.65 14.01
CA SER A 97 -18.93 -3.76 14.73
C SER A 97 -20.34 -3.63 14.14
N ASP A 98 -20.57 -4.19 12.95
CA ASP A 98 -21.88 -4.28 12.29
C ASP A 98 -22.61 -5.62 12.55
N GLY A 99 -22.08 -6.46 13.44
CA GLY A 99 -22.65 -7.76 13.77
C GLY A 99 -22.37 -8.87 12.74
N THR A 100 -21.66 -8.58 11.67
CA THR A 100 -21.23 -9.62 10.74
C THR A 100 -20.01 -10.34 11.30
N ILE A 101 -20.09 -11.67 11.38
CA ILE A 101 -18.95 -12.49 11.76
C ILE A 101 -17.92 -12.35 10.65
N ASN A 102 -16.79 -11.76 10.97
CA ASN A 102 -15.63 -11.87 10.09
C ASN A 102 -15.30 -13.35 9.95
N PRO A 103 -15.45 -13.99 8.79
CA PRO A 103 -14.96 -15.35 8.65
C PRO A 103 -13.49 -15.27 9.05
N ARG A 104 -13.16 -15.83 10.21
CA ARG A 104 -11.76 -16.05 10.57
C ARG A 104 -11.14 -16.67 9.33
N ILE A 105 -10.20 -15.98 8.72
CA ILE A 105 -9.25 -16.67 7.89
C ILE A 105 -8.58 -17.62 8.88
N ALA A 106 -9.07 -18.84 8.93
CA ALA A 106 -8.41 -19.92 9.64
C ALA A 106 -7.11 -20.14 8.88
N LEU A 107 -6.10 -19.34 9.27
CA LEU A 107 -4.76 -19.60 8.78
C LEU A 107 -4.40 -20.99 9.30
N PRO A 108 -3.92 -21.88 8.43
CA PRO A 108 -3.46 -23.18 8.90
C PRO A 108 -2.52 -22.96 10.05
N SER A 109 -2.71 -23.70 11.13
CA SER A 109 -1.82 -23.69 12.29
C SER A 109 -0.38 -23.90 11.79
N GLY A 110 0.44 -22.85 11.85
CA GLY A 110 1.82 -22.85 11.34
C GLY A 110 2.21 -21.66 10.47
N SER A 111 1.27 -20.86 9.97
CA SER A 111 1.60 -19.61 9.31
C SER A 111 1.83 -18.52 10.36
N GLY A 112 3.09 -18.35 10.79
CA GLY A 112 3.46 -17.25 11.66
C GLY A 112 3.31 -15.92 10.92
N ILE A 113 2.26 -15.14 11.23
CA ILE A 113 2.24 -13.73 10.93
C ILE A 113 3.00 -13.05 12.06
N TYR A 114 4.21 -12.63 11.77
CA TYR A 114 4.97 -11.81 12.70
C TYR A 114 4.51 -10.37 12.52
N SER A 115 3.81 -9.82 13.52
CA SER A 115 3.66 -8.38 13.65
C SER A 115 4.99 -7.82 14.19
N VAL A 116 5.58 -6.94 13.44
CA VAL A 116 6.71 -6.14 13.89
C VAL A 116 6.18 -4.86 14.50
#